data_7f190ad136b3c6dbabec1a4494eb895f
#
_entry.id   7f190ad136b3c6dbabec1a4494eb895f
#
_cell.length_a   1.000
_cell.length_b   1.000
_cell.length_c   1.000
_cell.angle_alpha   90.00
_cell.angle_beta   90.00
_cell.angle_gamma   90.00
#
_symmetry.space_group_name_H-M   'P 1'
#
loop_
_entity.id
_entity.type
_entity.pdbx_description
1 polymer ?
#
loop_
_entity_poly.entity_id
_entity_poly.type
_entity_poly.pdbx_seq_one_letter_code
_entity_poly.pdbx_strand_id
1 'polypeptide(L)'
;GQWEHTAGHCANGVMVCSHEWVEGLLDYYHFSGDERGLTSAIGIGENVLRLLDTPMYAHAGEANARETGWALRTLTALYIETHDKKWVEKCDWIIHSFEVWEDEYGSWLAPYTDNTAIRVGFMISVAVGSVMRYYREFPQEDIKEMLIRAVDDLIENCLMDNGLFY
;
A
#
# COMPACT_ATOMS: atom_id res chain seq x y z
N GLY A 1 -0.45 14.94 -2.83
CA GLY A 1 -1.01 14.50 -4.10
C GLY A 1 -0.13 14.85 -5.28
N GLN A 2 -0.33 14.16 -6.37
CA GLN A 2 0.37 14.42 -7.62
C GLN A 2 -0.29 15.57 -8.38
N TRP A 3 0.55 16.45 -8.89
CA TRP A 3 0.13 17.44 -9.86
C TRP A 3 -0.06 16.81 -11.24
N GLU A 4 -0.48 17.62 -12.19
CA GLU A 4 -0.50 17.25 -13.60
C GLU A 4 0.87 16.70 -14.03
N HIS A 5 0.89 15.41 -14.36
CA HIS A 5 2.11 14.71 -14.74
C HIS A 5 2.24 14.61 -16.25
N THR A 6 3.40 14.96 -16.74
CA THR A 6 3.76 14.67 -18.12
C THR A 6 4.07 13.17 -18.28
N ALA A 7 3.93 12.63 -19.48
CA ALA A 7 4.20 11.23 -19.79
C ALA A 7 5.63 10.74 -19.42
N GLY A 8 6.55 11.63 -19.12
CA GLY A 8 7.90 11.27 -18.69
C GLY A 8 8.12 11.22 -17.18
N HIS A 9 7.12 11.58 -16.36
CA HIS A 9 7.26 11.66 -14.92
C HIS A 9 6.66 10.44 -14.20
N CYS A 10 5.48 10.03 -14.57
CA CYS A 10 4.90 8.78 -14.10
C CYS A 10 4.28 8.01 -15.26
N ALA A 11 4.14 6.70 -15.09
CA ALA A 11 3.66 5.82 -16.13
C ALA A 11 2.36 6.35 -16.75
N ASN A 12 2.42 6.77 -17.98
CA ASN A 12 1.28 7.26 -18.78
C ASN A 12 0.53 8.48 -18.21
N GLY A 13 1.13 9.26 -17.30
CA GLY A 13 0.48 10.42 -16.70
C GLY A 13 -0.66 10.09 -15.73
N VAL A 14 -0.78 8.84 -15.30
CA VAL A 14 -1.83 8.40 -14.39
C VAL A 14 -1.38 8.62 -12.95
N MET A 15 -2.27 9.14 -12.11
CA MET A 15 -2.07 9.20 -10.66
C MET A 15 -2.08 7.79 -10.07
N VAL A 16 -1.17 7.56 -9.12
CA VAL A 16 -1.02 6.27 -8.45
C VAL A 16 -0.92 6.47 -6.94
N CYS A 17 -1.38 5.49 -6.18
CA CYS A 17 -1.47 5.59 -4.71
C CYS A 17 -0.12 5.78 -4.03
N SER A 18 0.99 5.37 -4.64
CA SER A 18 2.34 5.54 -4.07
C SER A 18 2.79 6.99 -3.88
N HIS A 19 2.04 7.96 -4.38
CA HIS A 19 2.32 9.38 -4.21
C HIS A 19 1.23 10.11 -3.40
N GLU A 20 0.34 9.38 -2.75
CA GLU A 20 -0.80 9.90 -2.00
C GLU A 20 -0.56 9.72 -0.49
N TRP A 21 0.35 10.53 0.08
CA TRP A 21 0.76 10.42 1.49
C TRP A 21 0.10 11.49 2.36
N VAL A 22 -0.30 11.12 3.56
CA VAL A 22 -1.02 12.02 4.48
C VAL A 22 -0.30 12.28 5.80
N GLU A 23 0.65 11.42 6.19
CA GLU A 23 1.24 11.46 7.54
C GLU A 23 1.87 12.81 7.87
N GLY A 24 2.65 13.40 6.95
CA GLY A 24 3.24 14.72 7.17
C GLY A 24 2.20 15.85 7.28
N LEU A 25 1.02 15.70 6.66
CA LEU A 25 -0.08 16.66 6.80
C LEU A 25 -0.78 16.52 8.16
N LEU A 26 -0.94 15.29 8.63
CA LEU A 26 -1.49 15.00 9.95
C LEU A 26 -0.52 15.46 11.04
N ASP A 27 0.79 15.20 10.90
CA ASP A 27 1.80 15.73 11.80
C ASP A 27 1.76 17.27 11.86
N TYR A 28 1.68 17.92 10.69
CA TYR A 28 1.55 19.37 10.63
C TYR A 28 0.30 19.88 11.35
N TYR A 29 -0.83 19.23 11.17
CA TYR A 29 -2.07 19.52 11.89
C TYR A 29 -1.87 19.43 13.40
N HIS A 30 -1.26 18.35 13.89
CA HIS A 30 -0.99 18.16 15.33
C HIS A 30 -0.02 19.18 15.90
N PHE A 31 1.02 19.57 15.17
CA PHE A 31 1.98 20.55 15.63
C PHE A 31 1.46 21.98 15.61
N SER A 32 0.66 22.34 14.62
CA SER A 32 0.25 23.72 14.39
C SER A 32 -1.18 24.06 14.82
N GLY A 33 -2.05 23.04 14.92
CA GLY A 33 -3.49 23.23 15.04
C GLY A 33 -4.16 23.73 13.75
N ASP A 34 -3.45 23.73 12.63
CA ASP A 34 -3.97 24.25 11.36
C ASP A 34 -4.83 23.20 10.64
N GLU A 35 -6.14 23.42 10.66
CA GLU A 35 -7.17 22.55 10.05
C GLU A 35 -6.93 22.26 8.54
N ARG A 36 -6.12 23.07 7.86
CA ARG A 36 -5.79 22.82 6.45
C ARG A 36 -4.98 21.53 6.28
N GLY A 37 -4.16 21.14 7.28
CA GLY A 37 -3.44 19.88 7.30
C GLY A 37 -4.41 18.70 7.25
N LEU A 38 -5.36 18.65 8.17
CA LEU A 38 -6.37 17.60 8.25
C LEU A 38 -7.28 17.58 7.02
N THR A 39 -7.79 18.74 6.60
CA THR A 39 -8.65 18.83 5.42
C THR A 39 -7.96 18.33 4.15
N SER A 40 -6.68 18.67 3.97
CA SER A 40 -5.89 18.20 2.84
C SER A 40 -5.63 16.70 2.90
N ALA A 41 -5.34 16.16 4.09
CA ALA A 41 -5.15 14.73 4.30
C ALA A 41 -6.42 13.94 3.96
N ILE A 42 -7.59 14.40 4.40
CA ILE A 42 -8.89 13.81 4.05
C ILE A 42 -9.11 13.84 2.53
N GLY A 43 -8.83 14.96 1.87
CA GLY A 43 -8.96 15.08 0.41
C GLY A 43 -8.06 14.09 -0.35
N ILE A 44 -6.85 13.83 0.14
CA ILE A 44 -5.96 12.80 -0.41
C ILE A 44 -6.58 11.40 -0.20
N GLY A 45 -7.10 11.11 0.98
CA GLY A 45 -7.77 9.83 1.25
C GLY A 45 -8.97 9.57 0.33
N GLU A 46 -9.80 10.57 0.08
CA GLU A 46 -10.92 10.46 -0.87
C GLU A 46 -10.41 10.15 -2.30
N ASN A 47 -9.29 10.74 -2.69
CA ASN A 47 -8.67 10.43 -3.96
C ASN A 47 -8.13 8.99 -4.02
N VAL A 48 -7.52 8.51 -2.94
CA VAL A 48 -7.08 7.11 -2.81
C VAL A 48 -8.26 6.15 -2.95
N LEU A 49 -9.39 6.37 -2.26
CA LEU A 49 -10.59 5.55 -2.40
C LEU A 49 -11.04 5.47 -3.86
N ARG A 50 -11.10 6.62 -4.52
CA ARG A 50 -11.49 6.70 -5.93
C ARG A 50 -10.52 5.94 -6.86
N LEU A 51 -9.21 6.01 -6.61
CA LEU A 51 -8.20 5.30 -7.39
C LEU A 51 -8.32 3.78 -7.21
N LEU A 52 -8.53 3.31 -5.98
CA LEU A 52 -8.68 1.89 -5.66
C LEU A 52 -9.91 1.25 -6.32
N ASP A 53 -10.92 2.02 -6.67
CA ASP A 53 -12.11 1.54 -7.39
C ASP A 53 -11.89 1.41 -8.90
N THR A 54 -10.69 1.75 -9.40
CA THR A 54 -10.36 1.58 -10.81
C THR A 54 -9.90 0.15 -11.11
N PRO A 55 -10.09 -0.35 -12.35
CA PRO A 55 -9.68 -1.70 -12.73
C PRO A 55 -8.18 -2.00 -12.55
N MET A 56 -7.35 -0.98 -12.44
CA MET A 56 -5.90 -1.11 -12.25
C MET A 56 -5.54 -1.89 -10.98
N TYR A 57 -6.36 -1.79 -9.93
CA TYR A 57 -6.11 -2.44 -8.64
C TYR A 57 -6.87 -3.77 -8.44
N ALA A 58 -7.61 -4.22 -9.46
CA ALA A 58 -8.40 -5.45 -9.39
C ALA A 58 -7.57 -6.74 -9.49
N HIS A 59 -6.31 -6.63 -9.93
CA HIS A 59 -5.44 -7.78 -10.17
C HIS A 59 -4.12 -7.65 -9.43
N ALA A 60 -3.57 -8.78 -8.99
CA ALA A 60 -2.22 -8.83 -8.43
C ALA A 60 -1.20 -8.34 -9.45
N GLY A 61 -0.18 -7.68 -8.96
CA GLY A 61 0.92 -7.19 -9.77
C GLY A 61 1.95 -6.47 -8.91
N GLU A 62 3.21 -6.40 -9.36
CA GLU A 62 4.28 -5.73 -8.62
C GLU A 62 3.92 -4.28 -8.27
N ALA A 63 3.40 -3.56 -9.25
CA ALA A 63 2.92 -2.20 -9.05
C ALA A 63 1.75 -2.19 -8.06
N ASN A 64 0.87 -3.17 -8.12
CA ASN A 64 -0.30 -3.24 -7.26
C ASN A 64 0.07 -3.50 -5.81
N ALA A 65 1.00 -4.41 -5.51
CA ALA A 65 1.46 -4.65 -4.14
C ALA A 65 2.01 -3.36 -3.50
N ARG A 66 2.85 -2.63 -4.24
CA ARG A 66 3.38 -1.33 -3.79
C ARG A 66 2.29 -0.27 -3.67
N GLU A 67 1.46 -0.13 -4.71
CA GLU A 67 0.45 0.93 -4.77
C GLU A 67 -0.65 0.72 -3.71
N THR A 68 -1.16 -0.51 -3.58
CA THR A 68 -2.14 -0.85 -2.55
C THR A 68 -1.54 -0.79 -1.15
N GLY A 69 -0.26 -1.13 -0.98
CA GLY A 69 0.47 -0.95 0.26
C GLY A 69 0.50 0.52 0.69
N TRP A 70 0.82 1.44 -0.20
CA TRP A 70 0.77 2.88 0.10
C TRP A 70 -0.63 3.38 0.40
N ALA A 71 -1.64 2.89 -0.34
CA ALA A 71 -3.03 3.18 -0.05
C ALA A 71 -3.43 2.73 1.35
N LEU A 72 -3.11 1.48 1.71
CA LEU A 72 -3.36 0.93 3.05
C LEU A 72 -2.76 1.82 4.14
N ARG A 73 -1.53 2.27 3.97
CA ARG A 73 -0.84 3.14 4.92
C ARG A 73 -1.57 4.48 5.09
N THR A 74 -1.97 5.11 3.99
CA THR A 74 -2.71 6.36 4.00
C THR A 74 -4.07 6.21 4.67
N LEU A 75 -4.84 5.19 4.31
CA LEU A 75 -6.17 4.95 4.86
C LEU A 75 -6.12 4.55 6.35
N THR A 76 -5.12 3.76 6.75
CA THR A 76 -4.90 3.44 8.17
C THR A 76 -4.62 4.70 8.99
N ALA A 77 -3.76 5.60 8.50
CA ALA A 77 -3.47 6.86 9.17
C ALA A 77 -4.74 7.74 9.32
N LEU A 78 -5.57 7.82 8.27
CA LEU A 78 -6.82 8.57 8.33
C LEU A 78 -7.86 7.94 9.25
N TYR A 79 -7.91 6.61 9.33
CA TYR A 79 -8.79 5.95 10.30
C TYR A 79 -8.38 6.26 11.74
N ILE A 80 -7.08 6.17 12.05
CA ILE A 80 -6.56 6.50 13.38
C ILE A 80 -6.93 7.94 13.77
N GLU A 81 -6.85 8.87 12.82
CA GLU A 81 -7.13 10.28 13.07
C GLU A 81 -8.63 10.60 13.19
N THR A 82 -9.44 10.03 12.30
CA THR A 82 -10.85 10.45 12.16
C THR A 82 -11.87 9.48 12.72
N HIS A 83 -11.48 8.22 12.92
CA HIS A 83 -12.38 7.08 13.25
C HIS A 83 -13.52 6.87 12.25
N ASP A 84 -13.41 7.41 11.04
CA ASP A 84 -14.39 7.19 9.98
C ASP A 84 -14.24 5.79 9.37
N LYS A 85 -15.31 5.01 9.47
CA LYS A 85 -15.33 3.60 9.05
C LYS A 85 -15.03 3.38 7.57
N LYS A 86 -15.32 4.35 6.71
CA LYS A 86 -15.03 4.22 5.27
C LYS A 86 -13.57 3.91 4.98
N TRP A 87 -12.64 4.42 5.82
CA TRP A 87 -11.23 4.17 5.66
C TRP A 87 -10.87 2.72 5.99
N VAL A 88 -11.35 2.21 7.13
CA VAL A 88 -11.04 0.83 7.56
C VAL A 88 -11.74 -0.21 6.69
N GLU A 89 -12.95 0.04 6.23
CA GLU A 89 -13.64 -0.86 5.29
C GLU A 89 -12.84 -1.09 4.00
N LYS A 90 -12.16 -0.04 3.51
CA LYS A 90 -11.28 -0.16 2.35
C LYS A 90 -9.92 -0.78 2.71
N CYS A 91 -9.43 -0.58 3.92
CA CYS A 91 -8.25 -1.31 4.43
C CYS A 91 -8.51 -2.81 4.46
N ASP A 92 -9.65 -3.26 4.97
CA ASP A 92 -10.04 -4.67 5.02
C ASP A 92 -10.07 -5.28 3.62
N TRP A 93 -10.60 -4.54 2.65
CA TRP A 93 -10.58 -4.96 1.24
C TRP A 93 -9.16 -5.12 0.69
N ILE A 94 -8.23 -4.22 1.05
CA ILE A 94 -6.82 -4.32 0.64
C ILE A 94 -6.16 -5.56 1.28
N ILE A 95 -6.35 -5.77 2.57
CA ILE A 95 -5.81 -6.94 3.28
C ILE A 95 -6.30 -8.24 2.63
N HIS A 96 -7.60 -8.33 2.37
CA HIS A 96 -8.16 -9.49 1.66
C HIS A 96 -7.55 -9.68 0.26
N SER A 97 -7.25 -8.59 -0.44
CA SER A 97 -6.57 -8.68 -1.75
C SER A 97 -5.17 -9.28 -1.63
N PHE A 98 -4.42 -8.96 -0.57
CA PHE A 98 -3.11 -9.57 -0.32
C PHE A 98 -3.22 -11.07 0.02
N GLU A 99 -4.24 -11.48 0.77
CA GLU A 99 -4.52 -12.90 1.05
C GLU A 99 -4.82 -13.67 -0.26
N VAL A 100 -5.70 -13.12 -1.10
CA VAL A 100 -6.03 -13.72 -2.40
C VAL A 100 -4.80 -13.83 -3.29
N TRP A 101 -3.93 -12.84 -3.34
CA TRP A 101 -2.71 -12.88 -4.13
C TRP A 101 -1.71 -13.91 -3.60
N GLU A 102 -1.59 -14.05 -2.29
CA GLU A 102 -0.76 -15.08 -1.68
C GLU A 102 -1.27 -16.47 -2.03
N ASP A 103 -2.58 -16.71 -1.92
CA ASP A 103 -3.21 -17.99 -2.25
C ASP A 103 -3.06 -18.34 -3.74
N GLU A 104 -3.18 -17.35 -4.63
CA GLU A 104 -3.13 -17.57 -6.08
C GLU A 104 -1.70 -17.72 -6.61
N TYR A 105 -0.74 -16.96 -6.09
CA TYR A 105 0.62 -16.87 -6.61
C TYR A 105 1.69 -17.41 -5.66
N GLY A 106 1.32 -17.85 -4.48
CA GLY A 106 2.23 -18.33 -3.43
C GLY A 106 3.03 -17.22 -2.73
N SER A 107 2.86 -15.97 -3.16
CA SER A 107 3.49 -14.77 -2.58
C SER A 107 2.83 -13.53 -3.15
N TRP A 108 3.24 -12.34 -2.70
CA TRP A 108 2.80 -11.06 -3.28
C TRP A 108 3.55 -10.74 -4.58
N LEU A 109 3.59 -11.71 -5.47
CA LEU A 109 4.25 -11.62 -6.77
C LEU A 109 3.41 -10.84 -7.77
N ALA A 110 4.09 -10.25 -8.74
CA ALA A 110 3.47 -9.68 -9.92
C ALA A 110 3.42 -10.69 -11.06
N PRO A 111 2.25 -11.22 -11.43
CA PRO A 111 2.13 -11.97 -12.66
C PRO A 111 2.20 -11.03 -13.87
N TYR A 112 3.00 -11.41 -14.83
CA TYR A 112 3.02 -10.78 -16.16
C TYR A 112 2.19 -11.55 -17.18
N THR A 113 1.83 -10.89 -18.26
CA THR A 113 1.00 -11.45 -19.33
C THR A 113 1.64 -12.63 -20.09
N ASP A 114 2.93 -12.87 -19.89
CA ASP A 114 3.69 -13.99 -20.46
C ASP A 114 3.87 -15.18 -19.50
N ASN A 115 3.08 -15.23 -18.43
CA ASN A 115 3.18 -16.21 -17.34
C ASN A 115 4.48 -16.15 -16.53
N THR A 116 5.24 -15.09 -16.63
CA THR A 116 6.32 -14.82 -15.67
C THR A 116 5.75 -14.13 -14.44
N ALA A 117 6.34 -14.41 -13.28
CA ALA A 117 6.06 -13.69 -12.05
C ALA A 117 7.35 -13.02 -11.60
N ILE A 118 7.29 -11.73 -11.33
CA ILE A 118 8.43 -10.97 -10.85
C ILE A 118 8.27 -10.71 -9.36
N ARG A 119 9.35 -10.95 -8.64
CA ARG A 119 9.52 -10.56 -7.26
C ARG A 119 10.36 -9.30 -7.23
N VAL A 120 9.75 -8.21 -6.78
CA VAL A 120 10.45 -6.92 -6.63
C VAL A 120 10.55 -6.60 -5.14
N GLY A 121 11.69 -6.94 -4.55
CA GLY A 121 11.90 -6.92 -3.10
C GLY A 121 11.52 -5.60 -2.44
N PHE A 122 11.89 -4.44 -3.02
CA PHE A 122 11.55 -3.15 -2.42
C PHE A 122 10.03 -2.85 -2.46
N MET A 123 9.32 -3.30 -3.48
CA MET A 123 7.87 -3.08 -3.60
C MET A 123 7.10 -3.92 -2.58
N ILE A 124 7.50 -5.19 -2.42
CA ILE A 124 6.95 -6.07 -1.39
C ILE A 124 7.29 -5.52 0.00
N SER A 125 8.50 -5.04 0.22
CA SER A 125 8.93 -4.43 1.49
C SER A 125 8.07 -3.21 1.88
N VAL A 126 7.67 -2.38 0.92
CA VAL A 126 6.71 -1.29 1.16
C VAL A 126 5.36 -1.83 1.62
N ALA A 127 4.85 -2.87 0.96
CA ALA A 127 3.59 -3.51 1.32
C ALA A 127 3.67 -4.14 2.72
N VAL A 128 4.73 -4.88 3.03
CA VAL A 128 5.00 -5.44 4.38
C VAL A 128 4.97 -4.35 5.44
N GLY A 129 5.67 -3.23 5.23
CA GLY A 129 5.68 -2.10 6.16
C GLY A 129 4.28 -1.48 6.39
N SER A 130 3.46 -1.45 5.35
CA SER A 130 2.10 -0.91 5.41
C SER A 130 1.12 -1.88 6.11
N VAL A 131 1.19 -3.16 5.79
CA VAL A 131 0.39 -4.21 6.47
C VAL A 131 0.79 -4.31 7.95
N MET A 132 2.09 -4.20 8.28
CA MET A 132 2.55 -4.16 9.67
C MET A 132 1.96 -2.96 10.44
N ARG A 133 1.82 -1.81 9.79
CA ARG A 133 1.19 -0.63 10.40
C ARG A 133 -0.29 -0.86 10.66
N TYR A 134 -1.00 -1.43 9.70
CA TYR A 134 -2.40 -1.83 9.86
C TYR A 134 -2.55 -2.87 11.00
N TYR A 135 -1.71 -3.90 11.02
CA TYR A 135 -1.72 -4.94 12.05
C TYR A 135 -1.54 -4.39 13.47
N ARG A 136 -0.78 -3.32 13.66
CA ARG A 136 -0.61 -2.70 14.99
C ARG A 136 -1.89 -2.11 15.53
N GLU A 137 -2.79 -1.64 14.66
CA GLU A 137 -4.10 -1.11 15.02
C GLU A 137 -5.17 -2.22 15.12
N PHE A 138 -5.05 -3.23 14.27
CA PHE A 138 -6.00 -4.33 14.14
C PHE A 138 -5.26 -5.68 14.21
N PRO A 139 -4.77 -6.08 15.40
CA PRO A 139 -4.01 -7.33 15.54
C PRO A 139 -4.90 -8.55 15.33
N GLN A 140 -4.62 -9.32 14.28
CA GLN A 140 -5.27 -10.58 13.92
C GLN A 140 -4.19 -11.61 13.59
N GLU A 141 -4.37 -12.87 14.00
CA GLU A 141 -3.32 -13.89 13.86
C GLU A 141 -3.05 -14.24 12.39
N ASP A 142 -4.07 -14.29 11.55
CA ASP A 142 -3.97 -14.51 10.11
C ASP A 142 -3.13 -13.45 9.39
N ILE A 143 -3.32 -12.17 9.75
CA ILE A 143 -2.49 -11.07 9.22
C ILE A 143 -1.04 -11.21 9.68
N LYS A 144 -0.81 -11.61 10.92
CA LYS A 144 0.52 -11.84 11.43
C LYS A 144 1.22 -12.97 10.70
N GLU A 145 0.53 -14.10 10.49
CA GLU A 145 1.06 -15.22 9.74
C GLU A 145 1.36 -14.85 8.28
N MET A 146 0.47 -14.10 7.62
CA MET A 146 0.70 -13.58 6.27
C MET A 146 1.95 -12.68 6.21
N LEU A 147 2.13 -11.79 7.19
CA LEU A 147 3.33 -10.95 7.29
C LEU A 147 4.61 -11.77 7.46
N ILE A 148 4.58 -12.82 8.28
CA ILE A 148 5.73 -13.72 8.47
C ILE A 148 6.09 -14.39 7.14
N ARG A 149 5.10 -14.97 6.44
CA ARG A 149 5.34 -15.62 5.14
C ARG A 149 5.88 -14.65 4.09
N ALA A 150 5.37 -13.42 4.05
CA ALA A 150 5.86 -12.40 3.11
C ALA A 150 7.31 -11.97 3.40
N VAL A 151 7.71 -11.91 4.67
CA VAL A 151 9.09 -11.60 5.06
C VAL A 151 10.01 -12.80 4.81
N ASP A 152 9.56 -14.01 5.09
CA ASP A 152 10.31 -15.22 4.80
C ASP A 152 10.57 -15.36 3.29
N ASP A 153 9.55 -15.08 2.45
CA ASP A 153 9.72 -15.05 1.00
C ASP A 153 10.77 -14.03 0.55
N LEU A 154 10.79 -12.84 1.15
CA LEU A 154 11.82 -11.83 0.86
C LEU A 154 13.23 -12.31 1.27
N ILE A 155 13.36 -12.92 2.45
CA ILE A 155 14.64 -13.42 2.94
C ILE A 155 15.14 -14.56 2.04
N GLU A 156 14.28 -15.50 1.71
CA GLU A 156 14.64 -16.67 0.93
C GLU A 156 14.96 -16.37 -0.53
N ASN A 157 14.31 -15.35 -1.11
CA ASN A 157 14.33 -15.12 -2.55
C ASN A 157 14.94 -13.79 -2.99
N CYS A 158 15.12 -12.83 -2.08
CA CYS A 158 15.65 -11.50 -2.40
C CYS A 158 16.95 -11.17 -1.67
N LEU A 159 17.28 -11.88 -0.58
CA LEU A 159 18.51 -11.63 0.18
C LEU A 159 19.71 -12.23 -0.57
N MET A 160 20.68 -11.40 -0.86
CA MET A 160 21.95 -11.78 -1.52
C MET A 160 23.03 -12.11 -0.49
N ASP A 161 24.04 -12.87 -0.89
CA ASP A 161 25.18 -13.24 -0.04
C ASP A 161 25.91 -12.05 0.58
N ASN A 162 25.86 -10.88 -0.04
CA ASN A 162 26.43 -9.64 0.47
C ASN A 162 25.54 -8.91 1.50
N GLY A 163 24.41 -9.49 1.86
CA GLY A 163 23.43 -8.92 2.82
C GLY A 163 22.51 -7.86 2.25
N LEU A 164 22.50 -7.63 0.95
CA LEU A 164 21.56 -6.71 0.28
C LEU A 164 20.34 -7.46 -0.26
N PHE A 165 19.23 -6.77 -0.34
CA PHE A 165 18.02 -7.26 -1.01
C PHE A 165 17.99 -6.78 -2.47
N TYR A 166 17.66 -7.68 -3.37
CA TYR A 166 17.58 -7.39 -4.81
C TYR A 166 16.21 -7.73 -5.39
#